data_4ab3e5a9b25977b182080065eecdbcf0
#
_entry.id   4ab3e5a9b25977b182080065eecdbcf0
#
_cell.length_a   1.000
_cell.length_b   1.000
_cell.length_c   1.000
_cell.angle_alpha   90.00
_cell.angle_beta   90.00
_cell.angle_gamma   90.00
#
_symmetry.space_group_name_H-M   'P 1'
#
loop_
_entity.id
_entity.type
_entity.pdbx_description
1 polymer ?
#
loop_
_entity_poly.entity_id
_entity_poly.type
_entity_poly.pdbx_seq_one_letter_code
_entity_poly.pdbx_strand_id
1 'polypeptide(L)'
;MPRYRLLPSPAQQVVLRGHCAHARFVWNLAVEQHRHWRPGRKSAPGYLEQCRQLTAARAEHPWLAGGPQMVQQQALRDFARATANYLGGTHHRPSWRKAGRNEGFRVVALKPRDVRRLSRHVGAVRVPKAGWVRFRWSRAVPPDVKSCRVTLDRAGRWHVAFAAVPAPVPAPVPAPGNGQVVGIDRGVAVSAALSTGELLRVPGLGGAERTRMLRLQRKLARARRGSARRGRVRQAIARLQARQRDRRTDWAEKASTGLARRFDVIRVENLDITGMTRSVAGSAAEPGRNVRQKSGLNRAILAQGWGLLARRLRDKAPGRVEKVKPHFTSQRCSACGHVDPKSRESQARFACTACNFAGNADVNAARNIAAGHAVTARGGDGAARPVNREPQLLLQSGQ
;
A
#
# COMPACT_ATOMS: atom_id res chain seq x y z
N MET A 1 4.02 5.59 -11.16
CA MET A 1 5.33 6.25 -11.31
C MET A 1 6.43 5.33 -10.74
N PRO A 2 7.47 5.01 -11.50
CA PRO A 2 8.60 4.22 -11.02
C PRO A 2 9.35 4.98 -9.91
N ARG A 3 9.65 4.27 -8.81
CA ARG A 3 10.29 4.81 -7.62
C ARG A 3 11.68 4.19 -7.42
N TYR A 4 12.70 5.03 -7.22
CA TYR A 4 14.09 4.63 -7.07
C TYR A 4 14.61 5.04 -5.70
N ARG A 5 15.58 4.28 -5.18
CA ARG A 5 16.26 4.59 -3.93
C ARG A 5 17.26 5.73 -4.16
N LEU A 6 17.03 6.88 -3.55
CA LEU A 6 17.94 8.01 -3.57
C LEU A 6 19.03 7.82 -2.51
N LEU A 7 20.26 8.21 -2.83
CA LEU A 7 21.46 8.03 -2.01
C LEU A 7 22.17 9.39 -1.77
N PRO A 8 21.55 10.33 -1.06
CA PRO A 8 22.13 11.63 -0.79
C PRO A 8 23.28 11.53 0.22
N SER A 9 24.32 12.36 0.05
CA SER A 9 25.36 12.59 1.06
C SER A 9 24.75 13.25 2.32
N PRO A 10 25.45 13.27 3.46
CA PRO A 10 25.00 13.98 4.66
C PRO A 10 24.64 15.45 4.40
N ALA A 11 25.50 16.19 3.68
CA ALA A 11 25.24 17.58 3.31
C ALA A 11 23.97 17.72 2.43
N GLN A 12 23.84 16.86 1.42
CA GLN A 12 22.65 16.84 0.59
C GLN A 12 21.37 16.51 1.37
N GLN A 13 21.44 15.63 2.39
CA GLN A 13 20.29 15.33 3.24
C GLN A 13 19.80 16.57 4.01
N VAL A 14 20.70 17.45 4.45
CA VAL A 14 20.32 18.72 5.09
C VAL A 14 19.50 19.57 4.12
N VAL A 15 20.00 19.77 2.90
CA VAL A 15 19.30 20.53 1.86
C VAL A 15 17.92 19.92 1.53
N LEU A 16 17.85 18.60 1.32
CA LEU A 16 16.60 17.92 1.01
C LEU A 16 15.58 18.01 2.16
N ARG A 17 16.02 17.98 3.42
CA ARG A 17 15.17 18.22 4.60
C ARG A 17 14.65 19.65 4.63
N GLY A 18 15.48 20.63 4.30
CA GLY A 18 15.08 22.03 4.11
C GLY A 18 13.95 22.15 3.07
N HIS A 19 14.09 21.51 1.92
CA HIS A 19 13.05 21.51 0.88
C HIS A 19 11.73 20.88 1.37
N CYS A 20 11.79 19.78 2.15
CA CYS A 20 10.61 19.22 2.78
C CYS A 20 9.96 20.18 3.79
N ALA A 21 10.78 20.90 4.56
CA ALA A 21 10.30 21.91 5.52
C ALA A 21 9.58 23.08 4.81
N HIS A 22 10.19 23.63 3.76
CA HIS A 22 9.57 24.66 2.93
C HIS A 22 8.25 24.21 2.29
N ALA A 23 8.23 23.04 1.67
CA ALA A 23 7.02 22.49 1.07
C ALA A 23 5.90 22.25 2.11
N ARG A 24 6.26 21.83 3.32
CA ARG A 24 5.33 21.63 4.43
C ARG A 24 4.80 22.96 4.96
N PHE A 25 5.66 23.94 5.15
CA PHE A 25 5.29 25.26 5.64
C PHE A 25 4.29 25.92 4.69
N VAL A 26 4.63 26.01 3.41
CA VAL A 26 3.78 26.65 2.39
C VAL A 26 2.44 25.93 2.23
N TRP A 27 2.43 24.60 2.26
CA TRP A 27 1.18 23.82 2.30
C TRP A 27 0.33 24.15 3.54
N ASN A 28 0.95 24.22 4.72
CA ASN A 28 0.22 24.50 5.96
C ASN A 28 -0.34 25.91 5.99
N LEU A 29 0.41 26.89 5.45
CA LEU A 29 -0.09 28.26 5.28
C LEU A 29 -1.32 28.30 4.39
N ALA A 30 -1.31 27.58 3.25
CA ALA A 30 -2.46 27.49 2.37
C ALA A 30 -3.68 26.81 3.04
N VAL A 31 -3.45 25.77 3.86
CA VAL A 31 -4.51 25.13 4.67
C VAL A 31 -5.12 26.14 5.63
N GLU A 32 -4.28 26.96 6.29
CA GLU A 32 -4.73 27.95 7.27
C GLU A 32 -5.59 29.03 6.60
N GLN A 33 -5.14 29.57 5.48
CA GLN A 33 -5.90 30.56 4.71
C GLN A 33 -7.31 30.05 4.36
N HIS A 34 -7.42 28.76 3.93
CA HIS A 34 -8.71 28.15 3.61
C HIS A 34 -9.53 27.77 4.84
N ARG A 35 -8.91 27.59 6.01
CA ARG A 35 -9.60 27.25 7.25
C ARG A 35 -10.33 28.45 7.84
N HIS A 36 -9.77 29.66 7.69
CA HIS A 36 -10.35 30.92 8.17
C HIS A 36 -11.36 31.52 7.21
N TRP A 37 -11.58 30.92 6.04
CA TRP A 37 -12.63 31.33 5.13
C TRP A 37 -14.01 31.04 5.74
N ARG A 38 -14.92 32.04 5.67
CA ARG A 38 -16.31 31.93 6.11
C ARG A 38 -17.22 32.39 4.98
N PRO A 39 -18.46 31.81 4.84
CA PRO A 39 -19.46 32.32 3.93
C PRO A 39 -19.70 33.84 4.17
N GLY A 40 -19.94 34.61 3.12
CA GLY A 40 -20.13 36.06 3.17
C GLY A 40 -18.83 36.90 3.12
N ARG A 41 -17.63 36.25 3.15
CA ARG A 41 -16.35 36.94 2.90
C ARG A 41 -15.88 36.64 1.47
N LYS A 42 -14.93 37.49 0.97
CA LYS A 42 -14.21 37.19 -0.29
C LYS A 42 -13.75 35.73 -0.28
N SER A 43 -13.77 35.07 -1.45
CA SER A 43 -13.32 33.68 -1.59
C SER A 43 -11.92 33.50 -1.00
N ALA A 44 -11.64 32.28 -0.49
CA ALA A 44 -10.29 31.94 -0.05
C ALA A 44 -9.31 32.13 -1.22
N PRO A 45 -8.06 32.59 -0.96
CA PRO A 45 -7.11 32.90 -2.01
C PRO A 45 -6.84 31.67 -2.90
N GLY A 46 -7.05 31.84 -4.21
CA GLY A 46 -6.75 30.82 -5.20
C GLY A 46 -5.23 30.65 -5.42
N TYR A 47 -4.86 29.70 -6.26
CA TYR A 47 -3.44 29.36 -6.52
C TYR A 47 -2.60 30.57 -6.96
N LEU A 48 -3.11 31.41 -7.88
CA LEU A 48 -2.36 32.57 -8.38
C LEU A 48 -2.14 33.60 -7.27
N GLU A 49 -3.16 33.88 -6.50
CA GLU A 49 -3.07 34.80 -5.37
C GLU A 49 -2.11 34.28 -4.29
N GLN A 50 -2.18 33.01 -3.96
CA GLN A 50 -1.21 32.38 -3.04
C GLN A 50 0.22 32.46 -3.56
N CYS A 51 0.44 32.38 -4.89
CA CYS A 51 1.76 32.58 -5.47
C CYS A 51 2.26 34.03 -5.36
N ARG A 52 1.39 35.05 -5.53
CA ARG A 52 1.74 36.45 -5.31
C ARG A 52 2.12 36.71 -3.85
N GLN A 53 1.30 36.25 -2.92
CA GLN A 53 1.57 36.33 -1.48
C GLN A 53 2.87 35.60 -1.09
N LEU A 54 3.14 34.44 -1.68
CA LEU A 54 4.41 33.76 -1.49
C LEU A 54 5.60 34.59 -1.96
N THR A 55 5.46 35.31 -3.09
CA THR A 55 6.52 36.18 -3.62
C THR A 55 6.79 37.33 -2.65
N ALA A 56 5.76 38.00 -2.15
CA ALA A 56 5.87 39.07 -1.14
C ALA A 56 6.52 38.53 0.15
N ALA A 57 6.01 37.42 0.70
CA ALA A 57 6.57 36.79 1.89
C ALA A 57 8.04 36.38 1.75
N ARG A 58 8.47 35.99 0.55
CA ARG A 58 9.89 35.68 0.27
C ARG A 58 10.79 36.92 0.29
N ALA A 59 10.27 38.09 -0.07
CA ALA A 59 11.01 39.35 0.04
C ALA A 59 11.25 39.74 1.50
N GLU A 60 10.27 39.52 2.36
CA GLU A 60 10.32 39.87 3.78
C GLU A 60 11.06 38.84 4.65
N HIS A 61 11.08 37.56 4.24
CA HIS A 61 11.61 36.47 5.06
C HIS A 61 12.79 35.75 4.39
N PRO A 62 14.05 36.07 4.78
CA PRO A 62 15.26 35.47 4.18
C PRO A 62 15.31 33.95 4.25
N TRP A 63 14.80 33.33 5.33
CA TRP A 63 14.74 31.88 5.44
C TRP A 63 13.83 31.26 4.37
N LEU A 64 12.73 31.91 4.01
CA LEU A 64 11.82 31.45 2.97
C LEU A 64 12.43 31.69 1.58
N ALA A 65 13.08 32.83 1.35
CA ALA A 65 13.86 33.14 0.15
C ALA A 65 15.00 32.14 -0.06
N GLY A 66 15.61 31.66 1.02
CA GLY A 66 16.65 30.64 1.02
C GLY A 66 16.21 29.30 0.40
N GLY A 67 14.92 29.00 0.37
CA GLY A 67 14.38 27.79 -0.29
C GLY A 67 14.17 27.97 -1.80
N PRO A 68 14.15 26.87 -2.60
CA PRO A 68 13.83 26.95 -4.02
C PRO A 68 12.38 27.36 -4.24
N GLN A 69 12.13 28.46 -4.95
CA GLN A 69 10.80 28.97 -5.26
C GLN A 69 9.92 27.89 -5.92
N MET A 70 10.48 27.15 -6.89
CA MET A 70 9.80 26.06 -7.56
C MET A 70 9.21 25.02 -6.59
N VAL A 71 9.96 24.61 -5.56
CA VAL A 71 9.50 23.64 -4.56
C VAL A 71 8.31 24.18 -3.76
N GLN A 72 8.37 25.47 -3.41
CA GLN A 72 7.33 26.17 -2.67
C GLN A 72 6.06 26.33 -3.51
N GLN A 73 6.18 26.80 -4.75
CA GLN A 73 5.05 26.92 -5.70
C GLN A 73 4.40 25.56 -6.01
N GLN A 74 5.20 24.48 -6.11
CA GLN A 74 4.63 23.14 -6.31
C GLN A 74 3.84 22.64 -5.08
N ALA A 75 4.18 23.10 -3.88
CA ALA A 75 3.37 22.80 -2.69
C ALA A 75 2.00 23.49 -2.76
N LEU A 76 1.93 24.73 -3.25
CA LEU A 76 0.66 25.46 -3.50
C LEU A 76 -0.15 24.78 -4.61
N ARG A 77 0.49 24.36 -5.71
CA ARG A 77 -0.20 23.63 -6.80
C ARG A 77 -0.75 22.28 -6.33
N ASP A 78 0.02 21.54 -5.51
CA ASP A 78 -0.46 20.29 -4.89
C ASP A 78 -1.65 20.56 -3.96
N PHE A 79 -1.65 21.70 -3.21
CA PHE A 79 -2.74 22.11 -2.35
C PHE A 79 -3.99 22.47 -3.15
N ALA A 80 -3.86 23.29 -4.19
CA ALA A 80 -4.98 23.67 -5.06
C ALA A 80 -5.66 22.44 -5.70
N ARG A 81 -4.87 21.46 -6.16
CA ARG A 81 -5.40 20.19 -6.66
C ARG A 81 -6.12 19.39 -5.58
N ALA A 82 -5.56 19.33 -4.36
CA ALA A 82 -6.20 18.62 -3.24
C ALA A 82 -7.52 19.28 -2.83
N THR A 83 -7.61 20.60 -2.89
CA THR A 83 -8.85 21.36 -2.65
C THR A 83 -9.88 21.12 -3.75
N ALA A 84 -9.48 21.12 -5.02
CA ALA A 84 -10.38 20.80 -6.14
C ALA A 84 -10.93 19.36 -6.01
N ASN A 85 -10.09 18.39 -5.67
CA ASN A 85 -10.51 17.00 -5.43
C ASN A 85 -11.49 16.87 -4.24
N TYR A 86 -11.31 17.67 -3.20
CA TYR A 86 -12.23 17.73 -2.06
C TYR A 86 -13.58 18.31 -2.47
N LEU A 87 -13.59 19.45 -3.18
CA LEU A 87 -14.82 20.09 -3.67
C LEU A 87 -15.57 19.18 -4.67
N GLY A 88 -14.82 18.40 -5.47
CA GLY A 88 -15.39 17.38 -6.35
C GLY A 88 -15.80 16.06 -5.64
N GLY A 89 -15.84 16.01 -4.31
CA GLY A 89 -16.31 14.87 -3.53
C GLY A 89 -15.42 13.61 -3.55
N THR A 90 -14.27 13.65 -4.21
CA THR A 90 -13.41 12.46 -4.42
C THR A 90 -12.41 12.23 -3.28
N HIS A 91 -12.10 13.25 -2.49
CA HIS A 91 -11.10 13.20 -1.42
C HIS A 91 -11.57 13.96 -0.17
N HIS A 92 -10.96 13.65 0.97
CA HIS A 92 -11.18 14.41 2.19
C HIS A 92 -10.56 15.82 2.11
N ARG A 93 -11.06 16.72 2.95
CA ARG A 93 -10.54 18.09 3.07
C ARG A 93 -9.03 18.09 3.34
N PRO A 94 -8.24 18.94 2.65
CA PRO A 94 -6.81 19.06 2.91
C PRO A 94 -6.53 19.40 4.37
N SER A 95 -5.54 18.73 4.95
CA SER A 95 -5.18 18.88 6.36
C SER A 95 -3.70 19.25 6.51
N TRP A 96 -3.33 19.72 7.71
CA TRP A 96 -1.97 20.09 8.05
C TRP A 96 -0.98 18.93 7.87
N ARG A 97 0.15 19.22 7.26
CA ARG A 97 1.28 18.30 7.16
C ARG A 97 2.13 18.38 8.44
N LYS A 98 2.41 17.23 9.04
CA LYS A 98 3.23 17.13 10.25
C LYS A 98 4.66 16.75 9.89
N ALA A 99 5.64 17.34 10.59
CA ALA A 99 7.04 16.99 10.45
C ALA A 99 7.27 15.48 10.70
N GLY A 100 8.11 14.85 9.90
CA GLY A 100 8.41 13.41 9.98
C GLY A 100 7.30 12.47 9.46
N ARG A 101 6.23 13.02 8.87
CA ARG A 101 5.17 12.24 8.21
C ARG A 101 5.02 12.67 6.76
N ASN A 102 5.14 11.71 5.83
CA ASN A 102 4.97 11.92 4.40
C ASN A 102 5.81 13.09 3.86
N GLU A 103 7.04 13.23 4.37
CA GLU A 103 7.98 14.26 3.95
C GLU A 103 8.31 14.10 2.47
N GLY A 104 8.27 15.20 1.75
CA GLY A 104 8.62 15.21 0.34
C GLY A 104 8.28 16.52 -0.36
N PHE A 105 8.84 16.68 -1.53
CA PHE A 105 8.64 17.83 -2.41
C PHE A 105 8.67 17.39 -3.88
N ARG A 106 8.24 18.26 -4.77
CA ARG A 106 8.25 18.03 -6.21
C ARG A 106 9.24 18.99 -6.88
N VAL A 107 9.99 18.46 -7.84
CA VAL A 107 10.81 19.21 -8.80
C VAL A 107 10.17 19.06 -10.17
N VAL A 108 9.92 20.17 -10.84
CA VAL A 108 9.31 20.23 -12.19
C VAL A 108 10.30 20.78 -13.20
N ALA A 109 9.90 20.80 -14.48
CA ALA A 109 10.71 21.26 -15.58
C ALA A 109 12.08 20.57 -15.68
N LEU A 110 12.11 19.27 -15.33
CA LEU A 110 13.30 18.44 -15.54
C LEU A 110 13.55 18.29 -17.02
N LYS A 111 14.77 18.52 -17.42
CA LYS A 111 15.27 18.29 -18.79
C LYS A 111 15.94 16.89 -18.85
N PRO A 112 16.05 16.26 -20.01
CA PRO A 112 16.75 14.98 -20.16
C PRO A 112 18.15 14.99 -19.55
N ARG A 113 18.87 16.11 -19.69
CA ARG A 113 20.22 16.32 -19.11
C ARG A 113 20.24 16.37 -17.57
N ASP A 114 19.11 16.53 -16.88
CA ASP A 114 19.03 16.56 -15.41
C ASP A 114 18.92 15.17 -14.79
N VAL A 115 18.86 14.12 -15.62
CA VAL A 115 18.89 12.72 -15.19
C VAL A 115 19.94 12.01 -16.01
N ARG A 116 20.94 11.41 -15.36
CA ARG A 116 22.01 10.71 -16.04
C ARG A 116 22.31 9.36 -15.43
N ARG A 117 22.72 8.42 -16.25
CA ARG A 117 23.22 7.12 -15.81
C ARG A 117 24.72 7.23 -15.58
N LEU A 118 25.19 6.85 -14.40
CA LEU A 118 26.62 6.86 -14.03
C LEU A 118 27.27 5.49 -14.19
N SER A 119 26.50 4.42 -13.92
CA SER A 119 26.93 3.03 -14.10
C SER A 119 25.74 2.11 -14.32
N ARG A 120 26.00 0.79 -14.45
CA ARG A 120 24.93 -0.22 -14.56
C ARG A 120 23.88 -0.09 -13.44
N HIS A 121 24.29 0.27 -12.22
CA HIS A 121 23.44 0.27 -11.03
C HIS A 121 23.23 1.63 -10.37
N VAL A 122 23.86 2.68 -10.90
CA VAL A 122 23.80 4.02 -10.31
C VAL A 122 23.44 5.05 -11.37
N GLY A 123 22.50 5.90 -11.02
CA GLY A 123 22.17 7.12 -11.73
C GLY A 123 22.28 8.33 -10.82
N ALA A 124 22.16 9.53 -11.40
CA ALA A 124 22.06 10.78 -10.67
C ALA A 124 20.94 11.65 -11.23
N VAL A 125 20.31 12.42 -10.36
CA VAL A 125 19.29 13.41 -10.71
C VAL A 125 19.69 14.75 -10.13
N ARG A 126 19.52 15.82 -10.92
CA ARG A 126 19.80 17.19 -10.47
C ARG A 126 18.64 17.70 -9.61
N VAL A 127 18.94 18.07 -8.38
CA VAL A 127 17.97 18.64 -7.43
C VAL A 127 18.41 20.06 -7.09
N PRO A 128 17.52 21.07 -7.16
CA PRO A 128 17.87 22.46 -6.86
C PRO A 128 18.61 22.58 -5.52
N LYS A 129 19.66 23.35 -5.47
CA LYS A 129 20.53 23.60 -4.30
C LYS A 129 21.22 22.37 -3.69
N ALA A 130 20.83 21.14 -4.06
CA ALA A 130 21.47 19.88 -3.64
C ALA A 130 22.44 19.34 -4.70
N GLY A 131 22.39 19.88 -5.94
CA GLY A 131 23.23 19.41 -7.04
C GLY A 131 22.84 18.01 -7.54
N TRP A 132 23.81 17.23 -7.93
CA TRP A 132 23.63 15.87 -8.44
C TRP A 132 23.51 14.88 -7.31
N VAL A 133 22.29 14.34 -7.10
CA VAL A 133 22.00 13.34 -6.07
C VAL A 133 21.93 11.96 -6.69
N ARG A 134 22.77 11.02 -6.20
CA ARG A 134 22.82 9.64 -6.70
C ARG A 134 21.57 8.86 -6.33
N PHE A 135 21.16 7.92 -7.20
CA PHE A 135 20.09 6.96 -6.92
C PHE A 135 20.44 5.57 -7.48
N ARG A 136 19.82 4.52 -6.94
CA ARG A 136 19.98 3.18 -7.46
C ARG A 136 19.22 3.03 -8.78
N TRP A 137 19.97 2.70 -9.85
CA TRP A 137 19.43 2.43 -11.17
C TRP A 137 18.93 0.99 -11.22
N SER A 138 17.74 0.70 -10.66
CA SER A 138 17.16 -0.64 -10.57
C SER A 138 16.37 -1.05 -11.82
N ARG A 139 16.05 -0.11 -12.69
CA ARG A 139 15.32 -0.27 -13.96
C ARG A 139 15.52 0.96 -14.84
N ALA A 140 15.10 0.90 -16.10
CA ALA A 140 15.13 2.05 -16.98
C ALA A 140 14.31 3.21 -16.41
N VAL A 141 14.85 4.43 -16.50
CA VAL A 141 14.10 5.67 -16.24
C VAL A 141 13.28 5.96 -17.48
N PRO A 142 12.01 6.38 -17.36
CA PRO A 142 11.21 6.78 -18.52
C PRO A 142 11.92 7.87 -19.31
N PRO A 143 11.87 7.85 -20.66
CA PRO A 143 12.59 8.81 -21.48
C PRO A 143 12.13 10.25 -21.24
N ASP A 144 10.84 10.51 -21.26
CA ASP A 144 10.28 11.87 -21.22
C ASP A 144 9.92 12.33 -19.80
N VAL A 145 10.91 12.31 -18.89
CA VAL A 145 10.69 12.77 -17.53
C VAL A 145 10.50 14.28 -17.49
N LYS A 146 9.32 14.75 -17.10
CA LYS A 146 8.99 16.18 -16.95
C LYS A 146 9.11 16.66 -15.50
N SER A 147 9.02 15.75 -14.52
CA SER A 147 9.12 16.09 -13.11
C SER A 147 9.54 14.89 -12.27
N CYS A 148 10.03 15.15 -11.07
CA CYS A 148 10.21 14.10 -10.07
C CYS A 148 9.64 14.50 -8.71
N ARG A 149 9.29 13.50 -7.92
CA ARG A 149 8.93 13.66 -6.51
C ARG A 149 10.00 13.02 -5.64
N VAL A 150 10.62 13.83 -4.78
CA VAL A 150 11.56 13.36 -3.75
C VAL A 150 10.78 13.14 -2.47
N THR A 151 11.00 12.00 -1.80
CA THR A 151 10.30 11.65 -0.56
C THR A 151 11.24 11.01 0.45
N LEU A 152 11.01 11.31 1.74
CA LEU A 152 11.66 10.66 2.87
C LEU A 152 10.65 9.73 3.55
N ASP A 153 10.95 8.44 3.62
CA ASP A 153 10.07 7.50 4.33
C ASP A 153 10.35 7.50 5.85
N ARG A 154 9.46 6.86 6.61
CA ARG A 154 9.59 6.79 8.07
C ARG A 154 10.81 6.00 8.55
N ALA A 155 11.41 5.19 7.69
CA ALA A 155 12.64 4.47 7.98
C ALA A 155 13.89 5.34 7.77
N GLY A 156 13.72 6.60 7.33
CA GLY A 156 14.81 7.54 7.03
C GLY A 156 15.43 7.30 5.65
N ARG A 157 14.69 6.65 4.73
CA ARG A 157 15.18 6.36 3.39
C ARG A 157 14.64 7.37 2.39
N TRP A 158 15.55 7.95 1.63
CA TRP A 158 15.19 8.85 0.53
C TRP A 158 14.82 8.09 -0.74
N HIS A 159 13.88 8.61 -1.47
CA HIS A 159 13.43 8.06 -2.74
C HIS A 159 13.14 9.17 -3.74
N VAL A 160 13.34 8.86 -5.02
CA VAL A 160 12.88 9.68 -6.14
C VAL A 160 11.89 8.88 -6.97
N ALA A 161 10.80 9.51 -7.38
CA ALA A 161 9.84 8.95 -8.33
C ALA A 161 9.74 9.90 -9.52
N PHE A 162 10.02 9.39 -10.72
CA PHE A 162 9.97 10.16 -11.95
C PHE A 162 8.57 10.11 -12.56
N ALA A 163 8.10 11.26 -13.04
CA ALA A 163 6.85 11.38 -13.80
C ALA A 163 7.17 11.69 -15.27
N ALA A 164 6.71 10.84 -16.14
CA ALA A 164 6.71 11.04 -17.58
C ALA A 164 5.28 11.20 -18.09
N VAL A 165 5.12 11.81 -19.26
CA VAL A 165 3.83 11.97 -19.96
C VAL A 165 4.03 11.51 -21.41
N PRO A 166 3.33 10.49 -21.87
CA PRO A 166 2.37 9.67 -21.12
C PRO A 166 3.05 8.83 -20.03
N ALA A 167 2.28 8.45 -19.00
CA ALA A 167 2.81 7.58 -17.95
C ALA A 167 3.15 6.21 -18.56
N PRO A 168 4.36 5.66 -18.30
CA PRO A 168 4.70 4.34 -18.81
C PRO A 168 3.79 3.28 -18.19
N VAL A 169 3.13 2.51 -19.03
CA VAL A 169 2.36 1.34 -18.65
C VAL A 169 3.33 0.14 -18.65
N PRO A 170 3.41 -0.65 -17.58
CA PRO A 170 4.20 -1.89 -17.63
C PRO A 170 3.70 -2.78 -18.77
N ALA A 171 4.61 -3.32 -19.56
CA ALA A 171 4.24 -4.29 -20.56
C ALA A 171 3.59 -5.51 -19.89
N PRO A 172 2.42 -5.96 -20.35
CA PRO A 172 1.80 -7.19 -19.86
C PRO A 172 2.71 -8.39 -20.08
N VAL A 173 2.61 -9.39 -19.22
CA VAL A 173 3.23 -10.69 -19.47
C VAL A 173 2.38 -11.39 -20.53
N PRO A 174 2.97 -11.88 -21.63
CA PRO A 174 2.23 -12.64 -22.64
C PRO A 174 1.51 -13.85 -22.04
N ALA A 175 0.34 -14.19 -22.57
CA ALA A 175 -0.37 -15.41 -22.19
C ALA A 175 0.43 -16.63 -22.68
N PRO A 176 0.49 -17.71 -21.90
CA PRO A 176 1.20 -18.93 -22.33
C PRO A 176 0.48 -19.68 -23.46
N GLY A 177 -0.82 -19.46 -23.68
CA GLY A 177 -1.60 -20.12 -24.72
C GLY A 177 -1.84 -21.61 -24.49
N ASN A 178 -1.78 -22.06 -23.24
CA ASN A 178 -1.90 -23.48 -22.86
C ASN A 178 -3.30 -23.87 -22.33
N GLY A 179 -4.26 -22.94 -22.35
CA GLY A 179 -5.63 -23.13 -21.85
C GLY A 179 -5.75 -23.33 -20.34
N GLN A 180 -4.63 -23.24 -19.58
CA GLN A 180 -4.65 -23.54 -18.15
C GLN A 180 -5.30 -22.43 -17.33
N VAL A 181 -6.17 -22.86 -16.41
CA VAL A 181 -6.86 -22.00 -15.45
C VAL A 181 -6.32 -22.29 -14.05
N VAL A 182 -6.06 -21.23 -13.26
CA VAL A 182 -5.71 -21.37 -11.84
C VAL A 182 -6.69 -20.58 -10.97
N GLY A 183 -7.18 -21.23 -9.91
CA GLY A 183 -7.90 -20.59 -8.80
C GLY A 183 -6.93 -20.26 -7.67
N ILE A 184 -7.13 -19.13 -7.03
CA ILE A 184 -6.30 -18.65 -5.93
C ILE A 184 -7.20 -18.34 -4.72
N ASP A 185 -7.12 -19.18 -3.71
CA ASP A 185 -7.66 -18.90 -2.38
C ASP A 185 -6.66 -18.07 -1.56
N ARG A 186 -7.14 -17.02 -0.86
CA ARG A 186 -6.31 -16.07 -0.12
C ARG A 186 -6.57 -16.14 1.37
N GLY A 187 -5.71 -16.82 2.10
CA GLY A 187 -5.85 -17.08 3.52
C GLY A 187 -4.84 -16.32 4.41
N VAL A 188 -5.08 -16.32 5.71
CA VAL A 188 -4.20 -15.70 6.71
C VAL A 188 -3.03 -16.61 7.07
N ALA A 189 -3.24 -17.93 7.15
CA ALA A 189 -2.21 -18.92 7.44
C ALA A 189 -1.34 -19.20 6.20
N VAL A 190 -1.97 -19.35 5.05
CA VAL A 190 -1.37 -19.43 3.73
C VAL A 190 -1.77 -18.21 2.95
N SER A 191 -0.79 -17.47 2.40
CA SER A 191 -1.08 -16.17 1.76
C SER A 191 -1.88 -16.34 0.47
N ALA A 192 -1.62 -17.41 -0.27
CA ALA A 192 -2.36 -17.85 -1.43
C ALA A 192 -2.18 -19.36 -1.64
N ALA A 193 -3.27 -20.12 -1.65
CA ALA A 193 -3.30 -21.52 -2.07
C ALA A 193 -3.75 -21.57 -3.54
N LEU A 194 -3.07 -22.37 -4.35
CA LEU A 194 -3.40 -22.56 -5.76
C LEU A 194 -4.19 -23.83 -5.96
N SER A 195 -5.06 -23.86 -6.96
CA SER A 195 -5.80 -25.07 -7.37
C SER A 195 -4.89 -26.24 -7.78
N THR A 196 -3.64 -25.94 -8.12
CA THR A 196 -2.58 -26.92 -8.41
C THR A 196 -2.01 -27.63 -7.19
N GLY A 197 -2.37 -27.18 -5.96
CA GLY A 197 -1.83 -27.69 -4.71
C GLY A 197 -0.68 -26.87 -4.13
N GLU A 198 -0.13 -25.90 -4.87
CA GLU A 198 0.94 -25.03 -4.36
C GLU A 198 0.43 -24.09 -3.26
N LEU A 199 1.21 -23.96 -2.18
CA LEU A 199 0.93 -23.08 -1.06
C LEU A 199 1.96 -21.94 -1.00
N LEU A 200 1.57 -20.75 -1.41
CA LEU A 200 2.43 -19.57 -1.44
C LEU A 200 2.34 -18.83 -0.11
N ARG A 201 3.48 -18.57 0.51
CA ARG A 201 3.58 -17.86 1.80
C ARG A 201 4.37 -16.57 1.64
N VAL A 202 3.81 -15.45 2.07
CA VAL A 202 4.51 -14.16 2.08
C VAL A 202 5.60 -14.16 3.16
N PRO A 203 6.85 -13.78 2.83
CA PRO A 203 7.91 -13.74 3.82
C PRO A 203 7.69 -12.60 4.82
N GLY A 204 7.58 -12.97 6.10
CA GLY A 204 7.48 -12.04 7.23
C GLY A 204 8.83 -11.57 7.78
N LEU A 205 8.82 -11.13 9.02
CA LEU A 205 10.04 -10.91 9.79
C LEU A 205 10.60 -12.27 10.26
N GLY A 206 11.90 -12.47 10.17
CA GLY A 206 12.58 -13.63 10.75
C GLY A 206 12.49 -13.66 12.30
N GLY A 207 12.86 -14.77 12.94
CA GLY A 207 12.77 -14.94 14.39
C GLY A 207 13.47 -13.82 15.17
N ALA A 208 14.74 -13.56 14.87
CA ALA A 208 15.51 -12.48 15.51
C ALA A 208 14.91 -11.09 15.27
N GLU A 209 14.35 -10.84 14.07
CA GLU A 209 13.69 -9.57 13.75
C GLU A 209 12.37 -9.42 14.53
N ARG A 210 11.59 -10.49 14.71
CA ARG A 210 10.38 -10.48 15.54
C ARG A 210 10.70 -10.17 17.01
N THR A 211 11.69 -10.85 17.58
CA THR A 211 12.17 -10.58 18.95
C THR A 211 12.64 -9.13 19.09
N ARG A 212 13.40 -8.63 18.13
CA ARG A 212 13.84 -7.23 18.10
C ARG A 212 12.65 -6.27 18.01
N MET A 213 11.63 -6.57 17.21
CA MET A 213 10.42 -5.76 17.08
C MET A 213 9.69 -5.65 18.44
N LEU A 214 9.48 -6.77 19.11
CA LEU A 214 8.84 -6.80 20.45
C LEU A 214 9.64 -6.00 21.48
N ARG A 215 10.96 -6.15 21.51
CA ARG A 215 11.86 -5.36 22.38
C ARG A 215 11.72 -3.86 22.11
N LEU A 216 11.69 -3.45 20.84
CA LEU A 216 11.53 -2.06 20.46
C LEU A 216 10.14 -1.51 20.81
N GLN A 217 9.09 -2.30 20.68
CA GLN A 217 7.72 -1.91 21.07
C GLN A 217 7.62 -1.68 22.58
N ARG A 218 8.20 -2.58 23.41
CA ARG A 218 8.30 -2.39 24.87
C ARG A 218 9.09 -1.12 25.23
N LYS A 219 10.23 -0.87 24.56
CA LYS A 219 11.00 0.38 24.74
C LYS A 219 10.21 1.62 24.33
N LEU A 220 9.42 1.54 23.25
CA LEU A 220 8.58 2.64 22.79
C LEU A 220 7.48 2.99 23.79
N ALA A 221 6.85 1.99 24.39
CA ALA A 221 5.79 2.18 25.40
C ALA A 221 6.31 2.96 26.62
N ARG A 222 7.55 2.65 27.09
CA ARG A 222 8.18 3.28 28.27
C ARG A 222 8.84 4.63 27.97
N ALA A 223 9.04 4.99 26.70
CA ALA A 223 9.77 6.21 26.34
C ALA A 223 8.87 7.45 26.44
N ARG A 224 9.37 8.52 27.10
CA ARG A 224 8.68 9.82 27.22
C ARG A 224 8.30 10.37 25.84
N ARG A 225 7.06 10.85 25.71
CA ARG A 225 6.58 11.51 24.49
C ARG A 225 7.45 12.74 24.19
N GLY A 226 7.78 12.94 22.91
CA GLY A 226 8.65 14.06 22.47
C GLY A 226 10.16 13.80 22.59
N SER A 227 10.63 12.83 23.39
CA SER A 227 12.06 12.60 23.60
C SER A 227 12.81 12.11 22.36
N ALA A 228 14.06 12.49 22.21
CA ALA A 228 14.96 12.00 21.14
C ALA A 228 15.11 10.46 21.18
N ARG A 229 15.14 9.86 22.39
CA ARG A 229 15.15 8.41 22.59
C ARG A 229 13.93 7.75 21.95
N ARG A 230 12.72 8.29 22.18
CA ARG A 230 11.49 7.81 21.55
C ARG A 230 11.56 7.93 20.03
N GLY A 231 12.11 9.03 19.51
CA GLY A 231 12.33 9.24 18.09
C GLY A 231 13.21 8.14 17.46
N ARG A 232 14.34 7.83 18.08
CA ARG A 232 15.26 6.75 17.64
C ARG A 232 14.59 5.37 17.65
N VAL A 233 13.83 5.05 18.69
CA VAL A 233 13.10 3.77 18.77
C VAL A 233 12.02 3.68 17.68
N ARG A 234 11.24 4.73 17.43
CA ARG A 234 10.27 4.78 16.34
C ARG A 234 10.91 4.56 14.98
N GLN A 235 12.07 5.15 14.74
CA GLN A 235 12.81 4.96 13.49
C GLN A 235 13.31 3.52 13.34
N ALA A 236 13.80 2.88 14.43
CA ALA A 236 14.22 1.49 14.40
C ALA A 236 13.05 0.53 14.08
N ILE A 237 11.86 0.75 14.68
CA ILE A 237 10.63 0.03 14.33
C ILE A 237 10.27 0.24 12.85
N ALA A 238 10.29 1.48 12.38
CA ALA A 238 9.98 1.81 10.99
C ALA A 238 10.94 1.13 10.00
N ARG A 239 12.21 0.94 10.36
CA ARG A 239 13.17 0.17 9.53
C ARG A 239 12.80 -1.30 9.41
N LEU A 240 12.36 -1.96 10.48
CA LEU A 240 11.88 -3.34 10.44
C LEU A 240 10.59 -3.48 9.63
N GLN A 241 9.63 -2.58 9.83
CA GLN A 241 8.39 -2.53 9.06
C GLN A 241 8.66 -2.29 7.56
N ALA A 242 9.65 -1.46 7.24
CA ALA A 242 10.06 -1.22 5.86
C ALA A 242 10.66 -2.47 5.20
N ARG A 243 11.48 -3.26 5.93
CA ARG A 243 12.00 -4.54 5.43
C ARG A 243 10.86 -5.53 5.14
N GLN A 244 9.93 -5.67 6.08
CA GLN A 244 8.78 -6.57 5.89
C GLN A 244 7.95 -6.17 4.66
N ARG A 245 7.70 -4.86 4.48
CA ARG A 245 7.00 -4.36 3.31
C ARG A 245 7.78 -4.62 2.02
N ASP A 246 9.09 -4.42 2.03
CA ASP A 246 9.94 -4.61 0.84
C ASP A 246 9.95 -6.10 0.44
N ARG A 247 10.08 -7.04 1.40
CA ARG A 247 9.96 -8.50 1.17
C ARG A 247 8.60 -8.89 0.60
N ARG A 248 7.51 -8.35 1.16
CA ARG A 248 6.15 -8.58 0.66
C ARG A 248 5.96 -8.05 -0.76
N THR A 249 6.54 -6.90 -1.07
CA THR A 249 6.47 -6.33 -2.42
C THR A 249 7.24 -7.21 -3.41
N ASP A 250 8.45 -7.63 -3.08
CA ASP A 250 9.26 -8.54 -3.91
C ASP A 250 8.55 -9.88 -4.13
N TRP A 251 7.98 -10.46 -3.07
CA TRP A 251 7.17 -11.68 -3.17
C TRP A 251 5.98 -11.50 -4.12
N ALA A 252 5.21 -10.42 -3.96
CA ALA A 252 4.06 -10.18 -4.83
C ALA A 252 4.46 -9.96 -6.29
N GLU A 253 5.61 -9.30 -6.55
CA GLU A 253 6.15 -9.14 -7.90
C GLU A 253 6.54 -10.51 -8.51
N LYS A 254 7.23 -11.35 -7.76
CA LYS A 254 7.67 -12.68 -8.20
C LYS A 254 6.48 -13.62 -8.42
N ALA A 255 5.59 -13.73 -7.42
CA ALA A 255 4.40 -14.58 -7.50
C ALA A 255 3.50 -14.18 -8.67
N SER A 256 3.19 -12.87 -8.81
CA SER A 256 2.34 -12.43 -9.92
C SER A 256 2.97 -12.63 -11.30
N THR A 257 4.31 -12.51 -11.43
CA THR A 257 5.00 -12.81 -12.71
C THR A 257 4.97 -14.30 -13.01
N GLY A 258 5.25 -15.15 -12.00
CA GLY A 258 5.22 -16.61 -12.16
C GLY A 258 3.83 -17.11 -12.57
N LEU A 259 2.78 -16.62 -11.90
CA LEU A 259 1.39 -16.97 -12.23
C LEU A 259 0.98 -16.50 -13.63
N ALA A 260 1.31 -15.24 -13.99
CA ALA A 260 0.98 -14.69 -15.30
C ALA A 260 1.68 -15.42 -16.48
N ARG A 261 2.84 -16.04 -16.22
CA ARG A 261 3.58 -16.85 -17.22
C ARG A 261 3.07 -18.28 -17.37
N ARG A 262 2.40 -18.81 -16.34
CA ARG A 262 2.01 -20.23 -16.28
C ARG A 262 0.56 -20.45 -16.71
N PHE A 263 -0.32 -19.46 -16.51
CA PHE A 263 -1.76 -19.64 -16.65
C PHE A 263 -2.37 -18.61 -17.58
N ASP A 264 -3.28 -19.05 -18.43
CA ASP A 264 -4.05 -18.18 -19.31
C ASP A 264 -5.14 -17.45 -18.55
N VAL A 265 -5.82 -18.13 -17.64
CA VAL A 265 -6.86 -17.55 -16.80
C VAL A 265 -6.51 -17.68 -15.31
N ILE A 266 -6.63 -16.59 -14.58
CA ILE A 266 -6.33 -16.51 -13.15
C ILE A 266 -7.59 -16.06 -12.41
N ARG A 267 -8.21 -16.96 -11.64
CA ARG A 267 -9.42 -16.69 -10.87
C ARG A 267 -9.06 -16.39 -9.41
N VAL A 268 -9.60 -15.29 -8.90
CA VAL A 268 -9.40 -14.87 -7.50
C VAL A 268 -10.74 -14.52 -6.87
N GLU A 269 -10.89 -14.74 -5.57
CA GLU A 269 -12.08 -14.29 -4.87
C GLU A 269 -12.22 -12.76 -4.90
N ASN A 270 -13.47 -12.28 -4.96
CA ASN A 270 -13.77 -10.85 -4.86
C ASN A 270 -13.92 -10.42 -3.39
N LEU A 271 -12.80 -10.36 -2.66
CA LEU A 271 -12.78 -9.99 -1.24
C LEU A 271 -12.86 -8.47 -1.04
N ASP A 272 -13.77 -8.02 -0.18
CA ASP A 272 -13.76 -6.65 0.34
C ASP A 272 -12.77 -6.52 1.51
N ILE A 273 -11.49 -6.38 1.17
CA ILE A 273 -10.41 -6.24 2.18
C ILE A 273 -10.62 -5.01 3.07
N THR A 274 -11.23 -3.94 2.54
CA THR A 274 -11.48 -2.71 3.30
C THR A 274 -12.52 -2.94 4.37
N GLY A 275 -13.65 -3.56 4.03
CA GLY A 275 -14.68 -3.96 4.98
C GLY A 275 -14.17 -4.98 6.00
N MET A 276 -13.44 -6.01 5.52
CA MET A 276 -12.83 -7.04 6.38
C MET A 276 -11.87 -6.45 7.42
N THR A 277 -11.17 -5.36 7.11
CA THR A 277 -10.18 -4.73 8.01
C THR A 277 -10.70 -3.48 8.71
N ARG A 278 -12.00 -3.20 8.65
CA ARG A 278 -12.64 -2.09 9.35
C ARG A 278 -12.44 -2.21 10.85
N SER A 279 -12.21 -1.07 11.52
CA SER A 279 -12.13 -1.02 12.98
C SER A 279 -13.50 -1.31 13.62
N VAL A 280 -13.47 -2.03 14.73
CA VAL A 280 -14.65 -2.27 15.60
C VAL A 280 -14.48 -1.58 16.95
N ALA A 281 -13.68 -0.50 17.03
CA ALA A 281 -13.42 0.20 18.28
C ALA A 281 -14.68 0.85 18.88
N GLY A 282 -15.69 1.15 18.07
CA GLY A 282 -16.88 1.88 18.49
C GLY A 282 -16.59 3.35 18.81
N SER A 283 -17.50 3.98 19.52
CA SER A 283 -17.38 5.34 20.09
C SER A 283 -17.15 5.28 21.61
N ALA A 284 -17.00 6.43 22.25
CA ALA A 284 -16.93 6.51 23.72
C ALA A 284 -18.27 6.10 24.37
N ALA A 285 -19.40 6.42 23.74
CA ALA A 285 -20.74 6.07 24.20
C ALA A 285 -21.07 4.58 23.95
N GLU A 286 -20.60 4.03 22.83
CA GLU A 286 -20.83 2.63 22.45
C GLU A 286 -19.48 1.96 22.14
N PRO A 287 -18.74 1.49 23.16
CA PRO A 287 -17.44 0.85 22.96
C PRO A 287 -17.60 -0.51 22.25
N GLY A 288 -16.75 -0.74 21.27
CA GLY A 288 -16.76 -1.97 20.49
C GLY A 288 -16.33 -3.20 21.28
N ARG A 289 -16.84 -4.38 20.90
CA ARG A 289 -16.48 -5.68 21.49
C ARG A 289 -15.31 -6.32 20.73
N ASN A 290 -14.50 -7.12 21.44
CA ASN A 290 -13.37 -7.90 20.87
C ASN A 290 -12.36 -7.07 20.07
N VAL A 291 -12.17 -5.79 20.42
CA VAL A 291 -11.34 -4.82 19.67
C VAL A 291 -9.89 -5.30 19.51
N ARG A 292 -9.30 -5.90 20.56
CA ARG A 292 -7.92 -6.43 20.52
C ARG A 292 -7.79 -7.59 19.52
N GLN A 293 -8.72 -8.55 19.58
CA GLN A 293 -8.75 -9.71 18.69
C GLN A 293 -8.94 -9.28 17.24
N LYS A 294 -9.91 -8.42 16.97
CA LYS A 294 -10.15 -7.86 15.63
C LYS A 294 -8.95 -7.07 15.10
N SER A 295 -8.30 -6.27 15.93
CA SER A 295 -7.07 -5.56 15.57
C SER A 295 -5.92 -6.52 15.23
N GLY A 296 -5.84 -7.67 15.92
CA GLY A 296 -4.90 -8.76 15.64
C GLY A 296 -5.16 -9.34 14.25
N LEU A 297 -6.40 -9.74 13.97
CA LEU A 297 -6.85 -10.27 12.68
C LEU A 297 -6.63 -9.26 11.55
N ASN A 298 -6.99 -8.00 11.73
CA ASN A 298 -6.77 -6.95 10.74
C ASN A 298 -5.28 -6.82 10.37
N ARG A 299 -4.38 -6.89 11.36
CA ARG A 299 -2.93 -6.88 11.12
C ARG A 299 -2.47 -8.11 10.37
N ALA A 300 -3.00 -9.29 10.69
CA ALA A 300 -2.69 -10.53 10.01
C ALA A 300 -3.13 -10.49 8.53
N ILE A 301 -4.36 -10.08 8.24
CA ILE A 301 -4.89 -9.89 6.88
C ILE A 301 -4.01 -8.92 6.08
N LEU A 302 -3.74 -7.73 6.64
CA LEU A 302 -2.93 -6.70 5.97
C LEU A 302 -1.47 -7.13 5.75
N ALA A 303 -0.97 -8.05 6.59
CA ALA A 303 0.37 -8.61 6.43
C ALA A 303 0.50 -9.52 5.21
N GLN A 304 -0.58 -10.19 4.77
CA GLN A 304 -0.58 -11.12 3.64
C GLN A 304 -0.42 -10.43 2.27
N GLY A 305 -0.81 -9.15 2.16
CA GLY A 305 -0.63 -8.40 0.92
C GLY A 305 -1.57 -8.80 -0.21
N TRP A 306 -2.75 -9.35 0.08
CA TRP A 306 -3.75 -9.81 -0.90
C TRP A 306 -4.10 -8.75 -1.95
N GLY A 307 -4.36 -7.51 -1.52
CA GLY A 307 -4.65 -6.41 -2.43
C GLY A 307 -3.47 -6.04 -3.33
N LEU A 308 -2.22 -6.21 -2.84
CA LEU A 308 -1.02 -5.99 -3.65
C LEU A 308 -0.88 -7.09 -4.71
N LEU A 309 -1.03 -8.36 -4.33
CA LEU A 309 -0.97 -9.49 -5.26
C LEU A 309 -2.04 -9.36 -6.35
N ALA A 310 -3.30 -9.14 -5.98
CA ALA A 310 -4.41 -9.00 -6.93
C ALA A 310 -4.21 -7.84 -7.90
N ARG A 311 -3.67 -6.70 -7.43
CA ARG A 311 -3.34 -5.57 -8.30
C ARG A 311 -2.22 -5.92 -9.26
N ARG A 312 -1.14 -6.58 -8.79
CA ARG A 312 -0.02 -6.98 -9.65
C ARG A 312 -0.40 -8.03 -10.69
N LEU A 313 -1.30 -8.93 -10.36
CA LEU A 313 -1.88 -9.87 -11.32
C LEU A 313 -2.61 -9.11 -12.43
N ARG A 314 -3.49 -8.18 -12.10
CA ARG A 314 -4.20 -7.35 -13.09
C ARG A 314 -3.27 -6.51 -13.96
N ASP A 315 -2.20 -5.96 -13.37
CA ASP A 315 -1.21 -5.16 -14.11
C ASP A 315 -0.42 -6.02 -15.11
N LYS A 316 -0.14 -7.32 -14.78
CA LYS A 316 0.69 -8.22 -15.58
C LYS A 316 -0.09 -9.13 -16.52
N ALA A 317 -1.32 -9.44 -16.17
CA ALA A 317 -2.23 -10.29 -16.94
C ALA A 317 -3.58 -9.57 -17.17
N PRO A 318 -3.58 -8.40 -17.86
CA PRO A 318 -4.81 -7.68 -18.16
C PRO A 318 -5.76 -8.54 -18.97
N GLY A 319 -7.05 -8.49 -18.64
CA GLY A 319 -8.09 -9.31 -19.29
C GLY A 319 -8.12 -10.78 -18.88
N ARG A 320 -7.07 -11.29 -18.20
CA ARG A 320 -6.94 -12.71 -17.80
C ARG A 320 -7.23 -12.96 -16.33
N VAL A 321 -7.50 -11.91 -15.52
CA VAL A 321 -7.79 -12.03 -14.10
C VAL A 321 -9.28 -11.87 -13.85
N GLU A 322 -9.93 -12.96 -13.50
CA GLU A 322 -11.36 -13.03 -13.21
C GLU A 322 -11.61 -13.00 -11.70
N LYS A 323 -12.69 -12.34 -11.29
CA LYS A 323 -13.13 -12.28 -9.89
C LYS A 323 -14.32 -13.20 -9.69
N VAL A 324 -14.21 -14.13 -8.76
CA VAL A 324 -15.26 -15.07 -8.38
C VAL A 324 -15.91 -14.60 -7.07
N LYS A 325 -17.21 -14.76 -6.92
CA LYS A 325 -17.93 -14.48 -5.66
C LYS A 325 -17.45 -15.47 -4.58
N PRO A 326 -17.17 -15.03 -3.33
CA PRO A 326 -16.58 -15.89 -2.29
C PRO A 326 -17.55 -16.82 -1.59
N HIS A 327 -18.85 -16.84 -1.98
CA HIS A 327 -19.88 -17.61 -1.30
C HIS A 327 -19.62 -19.11 -1.44
N PHE A 328 -19.59 -19.82 -0.32
CA PHE A 328 -19.44 -21.26 -0.20
C PHE A 328 -18.20 -21.91 -0.82
N THR A 329 -17.26 -21.16 -1.36
CA THR A 329 -16.02 -21.70 -1.95
C THR A 329 -15.27 -22.61 -0.98
N SER A 330 -15.26 -22.31 0.31
CA SER A 330 -14.60 -23.07 1.37
C SER A 330 -15.41 -24.24 1.94
N GLN A 331 -16.71 -24.31 1.65
CA GLN A 331 -17.63 -25.34 2.17
C GLN A 331 -18.04 -26.36 1.10
N ARG A 332 -17.80 -26.05 -0.17
CA ARG A 332 -18.09 -26.91 -1.32
C ARG A 332 -16.97 -27.93 -1.53
N CYS A 333 -17.34 -29.17 -1.76
CA CYS A 333 -16.42 -30.21 -2.21
C CYS A 333 -16.00 -29.96 -3.66
N SER A 334 -14.70 -29.91 -3.94
CA SER A 334 -14.21 -29.76 -5.32
C SER A 334 -14.34 -31.04 -6.17
N ALA A 335 -14.60 -32.21 -5.55
CA ALA A 335 -14.78 -33.47 -6.25
C ALA A 335 -16.23 -33.71 -6.66
N CYS A 336 -17.19 -33.62 -5.71
CA CYS A 336 -18.59 -33.95 -5.96
C CYS A 336 -19.54 -32.76 -5.99
N GLY A 337 -19.09 -31.57 -5.61
CA GLY A 337 -19.91 -30.36 -5.59
C GLY A 337 -20.81 -30.21 -4.36
N HIS A 338 -20.88 -31.19 -3.44
CA HIS A 338 -21.67 -31.13 -2.21
C HIS A 338 -21.24 -29.93 -1.34
N VAL A 339 -22.20 -29.22 -0.78
CA VAL A 339 -21.98 -28.04 0.07
C VAL A 339 -22.44 -28.33 1.48
N ASP A 340 -21.49 -28.48 2.40
CA ASP A 340 -21.76 -28.70 3.81
C ASP A 340 -20.70 -28.00 4.68
N PRO A 341 -21.10 -27.11 5.60
CA PRO A 341 -20.15 -26.49 6.56
C PRO A 341 -19.34 -27.51 7.37
N LYS A 342 -19.91 -28.71 7.66
CA LYS A 342 -19.24 -29.79 8.41
C LYS A 342 -18.08 -30.40 7.66
N SER A 343 -18.11 -30.35 6.31
CA SER A 343 -17.01 -30.83 5.46
C SER A 343 -15.68 -30.08 5.69
N ARG A 344 -15.71 -28.87 6.25
CA ARG A 344 -14.50 -28.14 6.66
C ARG A 344 -14.21 -28.41 8.14
N GLU A 345 -13.50 -29.48 8.43
CA GLU A 345 -13.18 -29.89 9.80
C GLU A 345 -12.25 -28.90 10.53
N SER A 346 -11.33 -28.28 9.78
CA SER A 346 -10.42 -27.28 10.32
C SER A 346 -9.99 -26.26 9.27
N GLN A 347 -9.13 -25.33 9.64
CA GLN A 347 -8.54 -24.38 8.69
C GLN A 347 -7.70 -25.07 7.61
N ALA A 348 -7.08 -26.22 7.92
CA ALA A 348 -6.19 -26.94 7.00
C ALA A 348 -6.82 -28.19 6.40
N ARG A 349 -7.87 -28.77 7.02
CA ARG A 349 -8.43 -30.06 6.62
C ARG A 349 -9.87 -29.91 6.14
N PHE A 350 -10.10 -30.46 4.95
CA PHE A 350 -11.42 -30.64 4.36
C PHE A 350 -11.68 -32.13 4.21
N ALA A 351 -12.83 -32.63 4.66
CA ALA A 351 -13.30 -33.98 4.46
C ALA A 351 -14.80 -33.91 4.08
N CYS A 352 -15.11 -34.32 2.85
CA CYS A 352 -16.46 -34.25 2.34
C CYS A 352 -17.37 -35.23 3.06
N THR A 353 -18.50 -34.77 3.58
CA THR A 353 -19.51 -35.62 4.24
C THR A 353 -20.30 -36.49 3.28
N ALA A 354 -20.22 -36.24 1.95
CA ALA A 354 -21.01 -36.98 0.95
C ALA A 354 -20.18 -37.97 0.12
N CYS A 355 -18.90 -37.66 -0.23
CA CYS A 355 -18.11 -38.50 -1.13
C CYS A 355 -16.77 -38.95 -0.58
N ASN A 356 -16.53 -38.75 0.70
CA ASN A 356 -15.30 -39.09 1.43
C ASN A 356 -14.00 -38.47 0.85
N PHE A 357 -14.10 -37.49 -0.08
CA PHE A 357 -12.95 -36.74 -0.54
C PHE A 357 -12.31 -35.99 0.64
N ALA A 358 -11.03 -36.22 0.88
CA ALA A 358 -10.27 -35.53 1.91
C ALA A 358 -9.04 -34.81 1.31
N GLY A 359 -8.71 -33.64 1.88
CA GLY A 359 -7.57 -32.86 1.39
C GLY A 359 -7.34 -31.59 2.15
N ASN A 360 -6.42 -30.76 1.64
CA ASN A 360 -6.17 -29.43 2.20
C ASN A 360 -7.35 -28.51 1.89
N ALA A 361 -7.91 -27.85 2.93
CA ALA A 361 -9.10 -27.01 2.82
C ALA A 361 -8.91 -25.79 1.90
N ASP A 362 -7.72 -25.17 1.94
CA ASP A 362 -7.41 -24.00 1.12
C ASP A 362 -7.21 -24.41 -0.36
N VAL A 363 -6.65 -25.60 -0.62
CA VAL A 363 -6.52 -26.15 -1.99
C VAL A 363 -7.89 -26.56 -2.54
N ASN A 364 -8.77 -27.14 -1.72
CA ASN A 364 -10.15 -27.44 -2.12
C ASN A 364 -10.89 -26.15 -2.49
N ALA A 365 -10.78 -25.10 -1.67
CA ALA A 365 -11.35 -23.78 -1.98
C ALA A 365 -10.78 -23.21 -3.30
N ALA A 366 -9.46 -23.29 -3.49
CA ALA A 366 -8.82 -22.83 -4.72
C ALA A 366 -9.30 -23.58 -5.97
N ARG A 367 -9.58 -24.88 -5.89
CA ARG A 367 -10.18 -25.66 -6.98
C ARG A 367 -11.59 -25.21 -7.31
N ASN A 368 -12.42 -24.91 -6.31
CA ASN A 368 -13.74 -24.35 -6.50
C ASN A 368 -13.69 -22.96 -7.16
N ILE A 369 -12.70 -22.14 -6.78
CA ILE A 369 -12.43 -20.84 -7.42
C ILE A 369 -12.00 -21.03 -8.87
N ALA A 370 -11.13 -22.03 -9.16
CA ALA A 370 -10.70 -22.33 -10.52
C ALA A 370 -11.86 -22.78 -11.42
N ALA A 371 -12.82 -23.53 -10.87
CA ALA A 371 -14.03 -23.96 -11.58
C ALA A 371 -14.99 -22.79 -11.90
N GLY A 372 -14.80 -21.62 -11.27
CA GLY A 372 -15.62 -20.43 -11.52
C GLY A 372 -17.03 -20.51 -10.93
N HIS A 373 -17.30 -21.48 -10.08
CA HIS A 373 -18.63 -21.67 -9.49
C HIS A 373 -18.96 -20.55 -8.50
N ALA A 374 -19.72 -19.55 -8.99
CA ALA A 374 -20.64 -18.82 -8.13
C ALA A 374 -21.76 -19.79 -7.78
N VAL A 375 -21.78 -20.32 -6.55
CA VAL A 375 -22.92 -21.12 -6.09
C VAL A 375 -24.13 -20.21 -6.03
N THR A 376 -25.00 -20.29 -7.03
CA THR A 376 -26.39 -19.91 -6.87
C THR A 376 -27.01 -20.99 -6.00
N ALA A 377 -27.29 -20.69 -4.74
CA ALA A 377 -28.13 -21.55 -3.92
C ALA A 377 -29.49 -21.67 -4.62
N ARG A 378 -29.78 -22.82 -5.22
CA ARG A 378 -31.13 -23.18 -5.62
C ARG A 378 -31.88 -23.64 -4.38
N GLY A 379 -32.95 -22.91 -4.08
CA GLY A 379 -34.07 -23.40 -3.30
C GLY A 379 -33.89 -23.36 -1.79
N GLY A 380 -34.58 -22.44 -1.17
CA GLY A 380 -34.84 -22.35 0.26
C GLY A 380 -35.42 -20.98 0.56
N ASP A 381 -36.73 -20.85 0.54
CA ASP A 381 -37.41 -19.67 1.07
C ASP A 381 -37.03 -19.43 2.52
N GLY A 382 -36.77 -18.18 2.84
CA GLY A 382 -36.61 -17.77 4.24
C GLY A 382 -35.39 -16.89 4.53
N ALA A 383 -35.67 -15.64 4.77
CA ALA A 383 -34.81 -14.59 5.20
C ALA A 383 -33.84 -14.99 6.33
N ALA A 384 -32.57 -15.22 5.99
CA ALA A 384 -31.43 -15.07 6.90
C ALA A 384 -30.21 -14.75 6.08
N ARG A 385 -29.65 -13.55 6.26
CA ARG A 385 -28.32 -13.18 5.75
C ARG A 385 -27.30 -14.17 6.33
N PRO A 386 -26.58 -14.97 5.53
CA PRO A 386 -25.54 -15.83 6.06
C PRO A 386 -24.41 -14.97 6.60
N VAL A 387 -24.26 -14.97 7.92
CA VAL A 387 -23.08 -14.44 8.58
C VAL A 387 -21.94 -15.41 8.26
N ASN A 388 -21.02 -14.99 7.42
CA ASN A 388 -19.80 -15.74 7.11
C ASN A 388 -18.92 -15.72 8.37
N ARG A 389 -19.17 -16.63 9.31
CA ARG A 389 -18.33 -16.88 10.48
C ARG A 389 -17.19 -17.79 10.05
N GLU A 390 -16.06 -17.20 9.68
CA GLU A 390 -14.80 -17.94 9.72
C GLU A 390 -14.61 -18.46 11.16
N PRO A 391 -14.19 -19.74 11.35
CA PRO A 391 -13.90 -20.26 12.68
C PRO A 391 -12.87 -19.35 13.35
N GLN A 392 -13.18 -18.89 14.54
CA GLN A 392 -12.29 -18.04 15.33
C GLN A 392 -11.00 -18.81 15.60
N LEU A 393 -9.86 -18.21 15.25
CA LEU A 393 -8.54 -18.68 15.66
C LEU A 393 -8.49 -18.67 17.20
N LEU A 394 -8.72 -19.82 17.83
CA LEU A 394 -8.28 -20.09 19.19
C LEU A 394 -6.74 -20.13 19.17
N LEU A 395 -6.12 -19.03 19.55
CA LEU A 395 -4.72 -19.03 19.95
C LEU A 395 -4.67 -19.85 21.24
N GLN A 396 -4.25 -21.10 21.15
CA GLN A 396 -3.83 -21.86 22.31
C GLN A 396 -2.69 -21.06 22.98
N SER A 397 -2.97 -20.56 24.16
CA SER A 397 -1.98 -20.09 25.11
C SER A 397 -1.21 -21.33 25.57
N GLY A 398 -0.06 -21.59 24.93
CA GLY A 398 0.94 -22.50 25.45
C GLY A 398 1.52 -21.93 26.74
N GLN A 399 1.53 -22.73 27.77
CA GLN A 399 2.17 -22.56 29.08
C GLN A 399 3.66 -22.18 28.95
#